data_7e79120b31528d6500bfaf75b20e6c61
#
_entry.id   7e79120b31528d6500bfaf75b20e6c61
#
_cell.length_a   1.000
_cell.length_b   1.000
_cell.length_c   1.000
_cell.angle_alpha   90.00
_cell.angle_beta   90.00
_cell.angle_gamma   90.00
#
_symmetry.space_group_name_H-M   'P 1'
#
loop_
_entity.id
_entity.type
_entity.pdbx_description
1 polymer ?
#
loop_
_entity_poly.entity_id
_entity_poly.type
_entity_poly.pdbx_seq_one_letter_code
_entity_poly.pdbx_strand_id
1 'polypeptide(L)'
;VIRGSRRLGDRADITVGPMRIEVLEGLQKLRVIVEPNEFGIELDATWEGEHYPFLEPRHYIRKQGRVLFDTMRFAQMGRWQGQLKVDDKIWQVEPASWIGSRDRSWGVRPVGESEPAGIHAGTPSMEGMWNYFPMLFEDFALLYIVNENNDGSRTTEEAVRIWKDPNKGEEWLGRPEHHHVFEHASPFKARIREGVLRFPDAP
;
A
#
# COMPACT_ATOMS: atom_id res chain seq x y z
N VAL A 1 3.06 -12.72 -12.65
CA VAL A 1 2.17 -11.90 -11.78
C VAL A 1 0.80 -12.55 -11.74
N ILE A 2 0.31 -12.86 -10.55
CA ILE A 2 -1.04 -13.39 -10.33
C ILE A 2 -1.95 -12.22 -9.94
N ARG A 3 -3.11 -12.11 -10.60
CA ARG A 3 -4.16 -11.15 -10.26
C ARG A 3 -5.50 -11.87 -10.24
N GLY A 4 -6.33 -11.52 -9.27
CA GLY A 4 -7.66 -12.07 -9.17
C GLY A 4 -8.63 -11.05 -8.56
N SER A 5 -9.90 -11.15 -8.93
CA SER A 5 -10.99 -10.39 -8.33
C SER A 5 -12.24 -11.24 -8.26
N ARG A 6 -13.08 -10.96 -7.28
CA ARG A 6 -14.40 -11.56 -7.16
C ARG A 6 -15.39 -10.56 -6.55
N ARG A 7 -16.67 -10.82 -6.70
CA ARG A 7 -17.68 -10.07 -5.96
C ARG A 7 -17.48 -10.31 -4.45
N LEU A 8 -17.64 -9.27 -3.68
CA LEU A 8 -17.62 -9.36 -2.22
C LEU A 8 -18.86 -10.13 -1.76
N GLY A 9 -18.62 -11.27 -1.14
CA GLY A 9 -19.63 -12.06 -0.43
C GLY A 9 -19.41 -11.93 1.08
N ASP A 10 -19.05 -13.02 1.74
CA ASP A 10 -18.61 -12.97 3.12
C ASP A 10 -17.28 -12.20 3.23
N ARG A 11 -17.24 -11.20 4.11
CA ARG A 11 -16.04 -10.38 4.34
C ARG A 11 -14.94 -11.14 5.08
N ALA A 12 -15.27 -12.23 5.75
CA ALA A 12 -14.30 -13.10 6.40
C ALA A 12 -13.62 -14.06 5.42
N ASP A 13 -14.26 -14.35 4.28
CA ASP A 13 -13.64 -15.15 3.23
C ASP A 13 -12.77 -14.26 2.34
N ILE A 14 -11.44 -14.36 2.50
CA ILE A 14 -10.46 -13.64 1.70
C ILE A 14 -9.74 -14.63 0.77
N THR A 15 -10.53 -15.29 -0.10
CA THR A 15 -10.02 -16.26 -1.07
C THR A 15 -10.34 -15.79 -2.49
N VAL A 16 -9.34 -15.74 -3.36
CA VAL A 16 -9.50 -15.39 -4.79
C VAL A 16 -8.54 -16.25 -5.63
N GLY A 17 -9.10 -17.16 -6.43
CA GLY A 17 -8.29 -18.10 -7.22
C GLY A 17 -7.38 -18.93 -6.31
N PRO A 18 -6.08 -19.03 -6.62
CA PRO A 18 -5.13 -19.78 -5.78
C PRO A 18 -4.71 -19.04 -4.50
N MET A 19 -5.14 -17.78 -4.31
CA MET A 19 -4.73 -16.94 -3.20
C MET A 19 -5.74 -16.98 -2.06
N ARG A 20 -5.24 -17.16 -0.82
CA ARG A 20 -6.02 -17.11 0.40
C ARG A 20 -5.27 -16.34 1.48
N ILE A 21 -6.00 -15.52 2.23
CA ILE A 21 -5.49 -14.84 3.42
C ILE A 21 -6.29 -15.33 4.63
N GLU A 22 -5.58 -15.88 5.60
CA GLU A 22 -6.12 -16.29 6.89
C GLU A 22 -5.74 -15.24 7.95
N VAL A 23 -6.73 -14.76 8.69
CA VAL A 23 -6.50 -13.85 9.81
C VAL A 23 -6.23 -14.70 11.04
N LEU A 24 -4.97 -14.78 11.48
CA LEU A 24 -4.59 -15.54 12.67
C LEU A 24 -4.83 -14.73 13.94
N GLU A 25 -4.53 -13.43 13.86
CA GLU A 25 -4.80 -12.45 14.91
C GLU A 25 -5.24 -11.13 14.26
N GLY A 26 -6.38 -10.61 14.70
CA GLY A 26 -6.96 -9.40 14.11
C GLY A 26 -6.01 -8.21 14.17
N LEU A 27 -5.78 -7.55 13.04
CA LEU A 27 -4.90 -6.40 12.87
C LEU A 27 -3.41 -6.66 13.17
N GLN A 28 -3.02 -7.86 13.56
CA GLN A 28 -1.65 -8.17 13.98
C GLN A 28 -1.00 -9.25 13.13
N LYS A 29 -1.70 -10.35 12.85
CA LYS A 29 -1.06 -11.52 12.24
C LYS A 29 -1.90 -12.15 11.16
N LEU A 30 -1.29 -12.39 10.00
CA LEU A 30 -1.92 -13.02 8.84
C LEU A 30 -1.09 -14.19 8.35
N ARG A 31 -1.75 -15.18 7.75
CA ARG A 31 -1.08 -16.15 6.88
C ARG A 31 -1.57 -15.95 5.46
N VAL A 32 -0.64 -15.84 4.53
CA VAL A 32 -0.94 -15.72 3.10
C VAL A 32 -0.50 -17.00 2.41
N ILE A 33 -1.44 -17.60 1.69
CA ILE A 33 -1.23 -18.84 0.98
C ILE A 33 -1.49 -18.59 -0.50
N VAL A 34 -0.58 -19.02 -1.34
CA VAL A 34 -0.77 -19.15 -2.78
C VAL A 34 -0.55 -20.59 -3.13
N GLU A 35 -1.64 -21.28 -3.44
CA GLU A 35 -1.64 -22.70 -3.80
C GLU A 35 -0.89 -22.94 -5.12
N PRO A 36 -0.41 -24.17 -5.40
CA PRO A 36 0.16 -24.51 -6.68
C PRO A 36 -0.72 -24.07 -7.85
N ASN A 37 -0.12 -23.46 -8.85
CA ASN A 37 -0.85 -22.86 -9.96
C ASN A 37 -0.02 -22.84 -11.25
N GLU A 38 -0.65 -22.50 -12.36
CA GLU A 38 -0.01 -22.42 -13.70
C GLU A 38 1.08 -21.35 -13.83
N PHE A 39 1.15 -20.39 -12.88
CA PHE A 39 2.15 -19.31 -12.89
C PHE A 39 3.45 -19.67 -12.19
N GLY A 40 3.53 -20.88 -11.63
CA GLY A 40 4.72 -21.36 -10.93
C GLY A 40 5.08 -20.60 -9.65
N ILE A 41 4.12 -19.91 -9.02
CA ILE A 41 4.35 -19.16 -7.78
C ILE A 41 3.54 -19.80 -6.66
N GLU A 42 4.22 -20.30 -5.63
CA GLU A 42 3.61 -20.86 -4.43
C GLU A 42 4.11 -20.11 -3.20
N LEU A 43 3.23 -19.81 -2.26
CA LEU A 43 3.58 -19.11 -1.03
C LEU A 43 2.84 -19.74 0.15
N ASP A 44 3.55 -19.97 1.22
CA ASP A 44 2.97 -20.23 2.53
C ASP A 44 3.79 -19.44 3.55
N ALA A 45 3.30 -18.27 3.89
CA ALA A 45 4.01 -17.38 4.78
C ALA A 45 3.08 -16.61 5.71
N THR A 46 3.55 -16.44 6.93
CA THR A 46 2.92 -15.62 7.96
C THR A 46 3.53 -14.23 7.95
N TRP A 47 2.68 -13.22 8.03
CA TRP A 47 3.07 -11.84 8.22
C TRP A 47 2.63 -11.37 9.60
N GLU A 48 3.52 -10.70 10.31
CA GLU A 48 3.28 -10.14 11.64
C GLU A 48 3.64 -8.66 11.68
N GLY A 49 2.70 -7.82 12.17
CA GLY A 49 2.87 -6.38 12.27
C GLY A 49 3.84 -6.02 13.40
N GLU A 50 4.72 -5.04 13.15
CA GLU A 50 5.69 -4.55 14.12
C GLU A 50 5.21 -3.31 14.90
N HIS A 51 4.07 -2.76 14.50
CA HIS A 51 3.37 -1.67 15.15
C HIS A 51 1.87 -1.80 14.92
N TYR A 52 1.05 -1.03 15.62
CA TYR A 52 -0.38 -1.00 15.35
C TYR A 52 -0.69 -0.40 13.96
N PRO A 53 -1.79 -0.81 13.32
CA PRO A 53 -2.13 -0.29 12.00
C PRO A 53 -2.49 1.20 12.07
N PHE A 54 -1.86 1.99 11.21
CA PHE A 54 -2.17 3.41 11.07
C PHE A 54 -3.33 3.61 10.10
N LEU A 55 -4.39 4.26 10.57
CA LEU A 55 -5.53 4.64 9.73
C LEU A 55 -5.20 5.94 8.98
N GLU A 56 -5.02 5.82 7.67
CA GLU A 56 -4.77 6.98 6.81
C GLU A 56 -6.00 7.90 6.74
N PRO A 57 -5.80 9.19 6.42
CA PRO A 57 -6.90 10.10 6.16
C PRO A 57 -7.83 9.59 5.06
N ARG A 58 -9.11 9.91 5.20
CA ARG A 58 -10.11 9.55 4.21
C ARG A 58 -9.80 10.17 2.86
N HIS A 59 -9.65 9.36 1.84
CA HIS A 59 -9.54 9.80 0.46
C HIS A 59 -10.93 10.05 -0.12
N TYR A 60 -11.28 11.34 -0.29
CA TYR A 60 -12.57 11.74 -0.80
C TYR A 60 -12.41 12.66 -2.00
N ILE A 61 -12.87 12.18 -3.17
CA ILE A 61 -12.85 12.96 -4.41
C ILE A 61 -14.27 13.03 -4.94
N ARG A 62 -14.77 14.27 -5.09
CA ARG A 62 -16.04 14.56 -5.71
C ARG A 62 -15.83 15.45 -6.94
N LYS A 63 -16.40 15.07 -8.06
CA LYS A 63 -16.31 15.82 -9.32
C LYS A 63 -17.70 15.91 -9.95
N GLN A 64 -18.10 17.11 -10.37
CA GLN A 64 -19.41 17.36 -11.00
C GLN A 64 -20.60 16.78 -10.21
N GLY A 65 -20.55 16.91 -8.89
CA GLY A 65 -21.62 16.42 -8.02
C GLY A 65 -21.57 14.91 -7.70
N ARG A 66 -20.72 14.14 -8.32
CA ARG A 66 -20.56 12.69 -8.10
C ARG A 66 -19.36 12.37 -7.22
N VAL A 67 -19.52 11.40 -6.35
CA VAL A 67 -18.42 10.83 -5.58
C VAL A 67 -17.69 9.84 -6.47
N LEU A 68 -16.46 10.16 -6.86
CA LEU A 68 -15.60 9.30 -7.66
C LEU A 68 -14.76 8.38 -6.80
N PHE A 69 -14.38 8.87 -5.62
CA PHE A 69 -13.51 8.15 -4.71
C PHE A 69 -13.91 8.51 -3.27
N ASP A 70 -14.14 7.50 -2.48
CA ASP A 70 -14.47 7.64 -1.07
C ASP A 70 -13.94 6.40 -0.35
N THR A 71 -12.68 6.43 0.04
CA THR A 71 -12.02 5.28 0.62
C THR A 71 -11.32 5.61 1.92
N MET A 72 -11.37 4.62 2.81
CA MET A 72 -10.53 4.52 3.98
C MET A 72 -9.46 3.47 3.72
N ARG A 73 -8.29 3.65 4.29
CA ARG A 73 -7.19 2.68 4.23
C ARG A 73 -6.41 2.70 5.52
N PHE A 74 -5.98 1.54 5.97
CA PHE A 74 -4.92 1.46 6.97
C PHE A 74 -3.66 0.87 6.35
N ALA A 75 -2.51 1.30 6.87
CA ALA A 75 -1.20 0.79 6.51
C ALA A 75 -0.45 0.30 7.75
N GLN A 76 0.42 -0.68 7.55
CA GLN A 76 1.20 -1.30 8.62
C GLN A 76 2.47 -1.92 8.05
N MET A 77 3.59 -1.78 8.77
CA MET A 77 4.83 -2.46 8.46
C MET A 77 4.98 -3.71 9.34
N GLY A 78 5.60 -4.72 8.81
CA GLY A 78 5.80 -5.99 9.52
C GLY A 78 6.84 -6.87 8.84
N ARG A 79 6.87 -8.12 9.27
CA ARG A 79 7.84 -9.10 8.81
C ARG A 79 7.18 -10.38 8.38
N TRP A 80 7.83 -11.04 7.43
CA TRP A 80 7.38 -12.29 6.86
C TRP A 80 8.20 -13.46 7.38
N GLN A 81 7.52 -14.60 7.59
CA GLN A 81 8.15 -15.87 7.91
C GLN A 81 7.43 -17.00 7.17
N GLY A 82 8.17 -17.89 6.52
CA GLY A 82 7.59 -19.03 5.82
C GLY A 82 8.42 -19.48 4.63
N GLN A 83 7.74 -19.82 3.54
CA GLN A 83 8.38 -20.33 2.33
C GLN A 83 7.74 -19.72 1.07
N LEU A 84 8.59 -19.29 0.15
CA LEU A 84 8.21 -18.87 -1.19
C LEU A 84 8.87 -19.82 -2.21
N LYS A 85 8.07 -20.32 -3.14
CA LYS A 85 8.57 -21.07 -4.29
C LYS A 85 8.19 -20.34 -5.57
N VAL A 86 9.15 -20.19 -6.47
CA VAL A 86 8.94 -19.66 -7.82
C VAL A 86 9.62 -20.63 -8.80
N ASP A 87 8.81 -21.28 -9.62
CA ASP A 87 9.21 -22.40 -10.46
C ASP A 87 9.91 -23.49 -9.61
N ASP A 88 11.15 -23.81 -9.88
CA ASP A 88 11.92 -24.82 -9.15
C ASP A 88 12.73 -24.25 -7.97
N LYS A 89 12.68 -22.93 -7.75
CA LYS A 89 13.45 -22.27 -6.69
C LYS A 89 12.61 -22.06 -5.44
N ILE A 90 13.17 -22.45 -4.31
CA ILE A 90 12.57 -22.31 -2.98
C ILE A 90 13.41 -21.34 -2.15
N TRP A 91 12.74 -20.37 -1.53
CA TRP A 91 13.34 -19.46 -0.57
C TRP A 91 12.70 -19.66 0.80
N GLN A 92 13.56 -19.76 1.81
CA GLN A 92 13.10 -19.62 3.19
C GLN A 92 12.92 -18.13 3.47
N VAL A 93 11.73 -17.78 3.92
CA VAL A 93 11.35 -16.40 4.26
C VAL A 93 11.61 -16.20 5.73
N GLU A 94 12.66 -15.44 6.04
CA GLU A 94 13.12 -15.22 7.41
C GLU A 94 12.80 -13.79 7.88
N PRO A 95 12.22 -13.62 9.08
CA PRO A 95 11.80 -12.29 9.56
C PRO A 95 12.95 -11.28 9.65
N ALA A 96 14.17 -11.74 9.84
CA ALA A 96 15.35 -10.87 9.92
C ALA A 96 15.62 -10.10 8.63
N SER A 97 15.25 -10.65 7.49
CA SER A 97 15.55 -10.10 6.14
C SER A 97 14.34 -9.79 5.29
N TRP A 98 13.17 -10.32 5.62
CA TRP A 98 11.95 -10.14 4.85
C TRP A 98 10.99 -9.16 5.56
N ILE A 99 11.11 -7.90 5.17
CA ILE A 99 10.23 -6.83 5.61
C ILE A 99 9.12 -6.68 4.58
N GLY A 100 7.92 -6.37 5.04
CA GLY A 100 6.78 -6.13 4.18
C GLY A 100 5.82 -5.09 4.72
N SER A 101 5.13 -4.44 3.81
CA SER A 101 4.00 -3.58 4.15
C SER A 101 2.70 -4.33 3.93
N ARG A 102 1.70 -3.99 4.72
CA ARG A 102 0.31 -4.37 4.55
C ARG A 102 -0.52 -3.12 4.42
N ASP A 103 -1.34 -3.04 3.40
CA ASP A 103 -2.42 -2.07 3.35
C ASP A 103 -3.76 -2.77 3.10
N ARG A 104 -4.81 -2.22 3.66
CA ARG A 104 -6.18 -2.63 3.39
C ARG A 104 -7.05 -1.41 3.25
N SER A 105 -7.73 -1.33 2.13
CA SER A 105 -8.67 -0.24 1.85
C SER A 105 -10.08 -0.76 1.60
N TRP A 106 -11.05 0.08 1.92
CA TRP A 106 -12.47 -0.18 1.68
C TRP A 106 -13.18 1.13 1.34
N GLY A 107 -14.30 1.02 0.63
CA GLY A 107 -15.09 2.17 0.23
C GLY A 107 -15.41 2.19 -1.26
N VAL A 108 -15.73 3.36 -1.78
CA VAL A 108 -16.09 3.56 -3.17
C VAL A 108 -14.86 3.96 -3.98
N ARG A 109 -14.60 3.23 -5.05
CA ARG A 109 -13.58 3.57 -6.05
C ARG A 109 -14.04 3.18 -7.46
N PRO A 110 -13.55 3.84 -8.52
CA PRO A 110 -13.83 3.43 -9.89
C PRO A 110 -13.29 2.00 -10.12
N VAL A 111 -14.13 1.08 -10.46
CA VAL A 111 -13.74 -0.31 -10.74
C VAL A 111 -14.19 -0.66 -12.15
N GLY A 112 -13.36 -0.34 -13.14
CA GLY A 112 -13.36 -0.98 -14.44
C GLY A 112 -14.64 -1.01 -15.27
N GLU A 113 -15.79 -0.61 -14.74
CA GLU A 113 -17.05 -0.50 -15.49
C GLU A 113 -17.15 0.88 -16.13
N SER A 114 -17.55 0.90 -17.39
CA SER A 114 -17.82 2.15 -18.10
C SER A 114 -18.97 2.90 -17.42
N GLU A 115 -18.82 4.19 -17.24
CA GLU A 115 -19.94 5.05 -16.79
C GLU A 115 -21.10 4.94 -17.79
N PRO A 116 -22.36 4.86 -17.31
CA PRO A 116 -23.52 4.90 -18.20
C PRO A 116 -23.52 6.18 -19.04
N ALA A 117 -24.13 6.12 -20.23
CA ALA A 117 -24.27 7.28 -21.10
C ALA A 117 -24.89 8.46 -20.35
N GLY A 118 -24.33 9.65 -20.49
CA GLY A 118 -24.79 10.86 -19.83
C GLY A 118 -23.65 11.82 -19.50
N ILE A 119 -23.73 12.49 -18.36
CA ILE A 119 -22.67 13.41 -17.92
C ILE A 119 -21.47 12.60 -17.43
N HIS A 120 -20.41 12.59 -18.19
CA HIS A 120 -19.16 11.96 -17.86
C HIS A 120 -18.29 12.87 -17.00
N ALA A 121 -17.77 12.35 -15.90
CA ALA A 121 -16.81 13.08 -15.04
C ALA A 121 -15.42 13.24 -15.69
N GLY A 122 -15.25 12.78 -16.93
CA GLY A 122 -13.97 12.64 -17.61
C GLY A 122 -13.22 11.38 -17.14
N THR A 123 -12.25 10.94 -17.91
CA THR A 123 -11.36 9.85 -17.49
C THR A 123 -10.52 10.35 -16.32
N PRO A 124 -10.52 9.69 -15.16
CA PRO A 124 -9.57 10.02 -14.09
C PRO A 124 -8.17 9.80 -14.65
N SER A 125 -7.45 10.84 -14.98
CA SER A 125 -6.02 10.74 -15.27
C SER A 125 -5.28 10.95 -13.96
N MET A 126 -4.43 10.03 -13.59
CA MET A 126 -3.41 10.26 -12.58
C MET A 126 -2.28 11.03 -13.25
N GLU A 127 -2.44 12.33 -13.32
CA GLU A 127 -1.37 13.23 -13.74
C GLU A 127 -0.60 13.63 -12.50
N GLY A 128 0.73 13.61 -12.59
CA GLY A 128 1.59 13.93 -11.45
C GLY A 128 2.32 12.72 -10.88
N MET A 129 2.63 12.78 -9.61
CA MET A 129 3.46 11.79 -8.94
C MET A 129 2.79 11.28 -7.66
N TRP A 130 2.73 9.97 -7.52
CA TRP A 130 2.38 9.33 -6.26
C TRP A 130 3.63 8.76 -5.60
N ASN A 131 4.03 9.39 -4.49
CA ASN A 131 5.10 8.90 -3.65
C ASN A 131 4.51 8.14 -2.47
N TYR A 132 4.91 6.88 -2.34
CA TYR A 132 4.53 6.03 -1.22
C TYR A 132 5.75 5.27 -0.74
N PHE A 133 6.25 5.64 0.44
CA PHE A 133 7.45 5.07 1.04
C PHE A 133 7.17 4.61 2.48
N PRO A 134 6.66 3.38 2.66
CA PRO A 134 6.63 2.76 3.97
C PRO A 134 8.03 2.29 4.34
N MET A 135 8.52 2.72 5.50
CA MET A 135 9.87 2.41 5.98
C MET A 135 9.79 1.83 7.40
N LEU A 136 10.57 0.79 7.66
CA LEU A 136 10.65 0.16 8.98
C LEU A 136 12.04 0.37 9.56
N PHE A 137 12.08 0.97 10.75
CA PHE A 137 13.28 1.21 11.56
C PHE A 137 13.27 0.32 12.80
N GLU A 138 14.31 0.40 13.61
CA GLU A 138 14.45 -0.41 14.82
C GLU A 138 13.30 -0.15 15.82
N ASP A 139 12.99 1.11 16.11
CA ASP A 139 12.03 1.50 17.14
C ASP A 139 10.69 2.01 16.60
N PHE A 140 10.59 2.31 15.31
CA PHE A 140 9.40 2.90 14.69
C PHE A 140 9.26 2.52 13.21
N ALA A 141 8.08 2.74 12.68
CA ALA A 141 7.83 2.81 11.24
C ALA A 141 7.59 4.27 10.83
N LEU A 142 7.94 4.59 9.60
CA LEU A 142 7.61 5.86 8.98
C LEU A 142 6.75 5.60 7.75
N LEU A 143 5.58 6.19 7.72
CA LEU A 143 4.70 6.18 6.56
C LEU A 143 4.74 7.56 5.91
N TYR A 144 5.19 7.57 4.66
CA TYR A 144 5.24 8.76 3.82
C TYR A 144 4.37 8.53 2.59
N ILE A 145 3.38 9.38 2.41
CA ILE A 145 2.51 9.37 1.24
C ILE A 145 2.29 10.80 0.75
N VAL A 146 2.61 11.06 -0.50
CA VAL A 146 2.33 12.33 -1.17
C VAL A 146 1.75 12.05 -2.54
N ASN A 147 0.63 12.67 -2.84
CA ASN A 147 0.04 12.71 -4.17
C ASN A 147 0.12 14.14 -4.68
N GLU A 148 1.01 14.36 -5.62
CA GLU A 148 1.36 15.68 -6.13
C GLU A 148 0.95 15.79 -7.60
N ASN A 149 0.26 16.87 -7.95
CA ASN A 149 -0.11 17.20 -9.31
C ASN A 149 1.08 17.80 -10.09
N ASN A 150 0.94 17.92 -11.42
CA ASN A 150 1.99 18.49 -12.27
C ASN A 150 2.34 19.95 -11.96
N ASP A 151 1.45 20.68 -11.31
CA ASP A 151 1.67 22.07 -10.87
C ASP A 151 2.30 22.16 -9.46
N GLY A 152 2.64 21.02 -8.85
CA GLY A 152 3.21 20.95 -7.51
C GLY A 152 2.19 21.05 -6.38
N SER A 153 0.92 21.20 -6.66
CA SER A 153 -0.13 21.12 -5.64
C SER A 153 -0.32 19.68 -5.17
N ARG A 154 -0.61 19.50 -3.89
CA ARG A 154 -0.76 18.18 -3.27
C ARG A 154 -2.19 17.92 -2.89
N THR A 155 -2.72 16.76 -3.27
CA THR A 155 -4.06 16.28 -2.92
C THR A 155 -4.05 15.36 -1.70
N THR A 156 -2.91 14.75 -1.43
CA THR A 156 -2.65 13.93 -0.25
C THR A 156 -1.23 14.22 0.20
N GLU A 157 -1.06 14.44 1.49
CA GLU A 157 0.25 14.73 2.08
C GLU A 157 0.25 14.19 3.51
N GLU A 158 1.03 13.14 3.74
CA GLU A 158 1.10 12.46 5.01
C GLU A 158 2.53 12.03 5.31
N ALA A 159 3.03 12.37 6.48
CA ALA A 159 4.29 11.88 7.01
C ALA A 159 4.13 11.61 8.50
N VAL A 160 4.09 10.35 8.89
CA VAL A 160 3.79 9.91 10.24
C VAL A 160 4.81 8.91 10.72
N ARG A 161 5.37 9.17 11.91
CA ARG A 161 6.16 8.21 12.69
C ARG A 161 5.23 7.44 13.60
N ILE A 162 5.29 6.12 13.53
CA ILE A 162 4.49 5.21 14.35
C ILE A 162 5.45 4.38 15.18
N TRP A 163 5.44 4.59 16.48
CA TRP A 163 6.32 3.87 17.39
C TRP A 163 5.87 2.42 17.53
N LYS A 164 6.84 1.49 17.66
CA LYS A 164 6.56 0.09 17.99
C LYS A 164 6.09 -0.05 19.43
N ASP A 165 6.57 0.81 20.33
CA ASP A 165 6.02 0.95 21.68
C ASP A 165 4.63 1.59 21.61
N PRO A 166 3.55 0.85 21.93
CA PRO A 166 2.19 1.36 21.81
C PRO A 166 1.88 2.52 22.75
N ASN A 167 2.71 2.74 23.80
CA ASN A 167 2.53 3.86 24.72
C ASN A 167 3.00 5.19 24.15
N LYS A 168 3.83 5.17 23.09
CA LYS A 168 4.31 6.37 22.42
C LYS A 168 3.38 6.87 21.32
N GLY A 169 2.55 5.97 20.77
CA GLY A 169 1.58 6.31 19.73
C GLY A 169 2.19 6.70 18.40
N GLU A 170 1.64 7.72 17.79
CA GLU A 170 2.03 8.25 16.48
C GLU A 170 2.38 9.73 16.58
N GLU A 171 3.27 10.18 15.69
CA GLU A 171 3.71 11.56 15.60
C GLU A 171 3.62 12.04 14.16
N TRP A 172 2.91 13.14 13.97
CA TRP A 172 2.91 13.86 12.71
C TRP A 172 4.27 14.56 12.50
N LEU A 173 4.90 14.35 11.33
CA LEU A 173 6.23 14.90 11.02
C LEU A 173 6.18 16.20 10.21
N GLY A 174 5.01 16.85 10.17
CA GLY A 174 4.83 18.06 9.41
C GLY A 174 4.76 17.84 7.90
N ARG A 175 4.96 18.91 7.14
CA ARG A 175 4.90 18.86 5.69
C ARG A 175 6.18 18.25 5.12
N PRO A 176 6.12 17.07 4.46
CA PRO A 176 7.31 16.45 3.93
C PRO A 176 7.79 17.15 2.64
N GLU A 177 9.09 17.25 2.51
CA GLU A 177 9.76 17.63 1.28
C GLU A 177 10.39 16.42 0.62
N HIS A 178 10.39 16.39 -0.71
CA HIS A 178 11.08 15.36 -1.47
C HIS A 178 11.89 15.97 -2.62
N HIS A 179 13.01 15.34 -2.91
CA HIS A 179 13.82 15.62 -4.07
C HIS A 179 14.22 14.29 -4.71
N HIS A 180 13.80 14.07 -5.95
CA HIS A 180 14.09 12.86 -6.68
C HIS A 180 14.86 13.16 -7.96
N VAL A 181 15.95 12.44 -8.17
CA VAL A 181 16.69 12.43 -9.43
C VAL A 181 16.29 11.19 -10.20
N PHE A 182 15.69 11.38 -11.35
CA PHE A 182 15.22 10.29 -12.19
C PHE A 182 16.25 9.89 -13.23
N GLU A 183 16.40 8.61 -13.43
CA GLU A 183 17.05 8.01 -14.59
C GLU A 183 15.96 7.55 -15.58
N HIS A 184 16.00 8.09 -16.79
CA HIS A 184 15.02 7.79 -17.83
C HIS A 184 15.59 6.74 -18.78
N ALA A 185 15.24 5.47 -18.56
CA ALA A 185 15.55 4.39 -19.52
C ALA A 185 14.62 4.41 -20.74
N SER A 186 13.43 4.99 -20.60
CA SER A 186 12.47 5.29 -21.68
C SER A 186 11.38 6.24 -21.14
N PRO A 187 10.52 6.84 -21.98
CA PRO A 187 9.42 7.70 -21.55
C PRO A 187 8.47 7.06 -20.53
N PHE A 188 8.42 5.73 -20.48
CA PHE A 188 7.54 4.96 -19.61
C PHE A 188 8.27 4.20 -18.50
N LYS A 189 9.59 4.39 -18.34
CA LYS A 189 10.42 3.67 -17.37
C LYS A 189 11.38 4.63 -16.69
N ALA A 190 10.82 5.59 -15.96
CA ALA A 190 11.60 6.39 -15.04
C ALA A 190 11.90 5.57 -13.78
N ARG A 191 13.15 5.62 -13.33
CA ARG A 191 13.58 5.08 -12.02
C ARG A 191 14.13 6.21 -11.21
N ILE A 192 13.85 6.22 -9.92
CA ILE A 192 14.52 7.12 -8.99
C ILE A 192 15.94 6.59 -8.81
N ARG A 193 16.93 7.34 -9.26
CA ARG A 193 18.35 7.05 -9.05
C ARG A 193 18.79 7.52 -7.66
N GLU A 194 18.34 8.69 -7.27
CA GLU A 194 18.60 9.28 -5.98
C GLU A 194 17.32 9.90 -5.45
N GLY A 195 17.06 9.73 -4.17
CA GLY A 195 15.89 10.31 -3.52
C GLY A 195 16.25 10.82 -2.13
N VAL A 196 15.79 12.02 -1.82
CA VAL A 196 15.91 12.61 -0.49
C VAL A 196 14.51 12.96 -0.02
N LEU A 197 14.18 12.50 1.18
CA LEU A 197 12.99 12.91 1.92
C LEU A 197 13.44 13.74 3.11
N ARG A 198 12.78 14.86 3.34
CA ARG A 198 13.04 15.76 4.47
C ARG A 198 11.74 16.01 5.21
N PHE A 199 11.86 16.13 6.50
CA PHE A 199 10.77 16.45 7.41
C PHE A 199 11.17 17.67 8.24
N PRO A 200 11.10 18.90 7.66
CA PRO A 200 11.62 20.11 8.29
C PRO A 200 10.97 20.44 9.63
N ASP A 201 9.70 20.08 9.77
CA ASP A 201 8.89 20.40 10.95
C ASP A 201 8.81 19.20 11.93
N ALA A 202 9.61 18.17 11.72
CA ALA A 202 9.61 17.00 12.62
C ALA A 202 10.11 17.42 14.02
N PRO A 203 9.43 16.93 15.08
CA PRO A 203 9.83 17.18 16.46
C PRO A 203 11.16 16.51 16.82
#